data_81800411a322589154283503d5bb2cf2
#
_entry.id   81800411a322589154283503d5bb2cf2
#
_cell.length_a   1.000
_cell.length_b   1.000
_cell.length_c   1.000
_cell.angle_alpha   90.00
_cell.angle_beta   90.00
_cell.angle_gamma   90.00
#
_symmetry.space_group_name_H-M   'P 1'
#
loop_
_entity.id
_entity.type
_entity.pdbx_description
1 polymer ?
#
loop_
_entity_poly.entity_id
_entity_poly.type
_entity_poly.pdbx_seq_one_letter_code
_entity_poly.pdbx_strand_id
1 'polypeptide(L)'
;MKAKHVVPRHLAQQDIDEAIRHDSEVDASAEAAQGLMDDLERSLFHISRHPVTGSNRYAHELNLPGLKSLPLTRYPYLVFYVERPDHIDVWRVLHGQRDIPAWMREAAGA
;
A
#
# COMPACT_ATOMS: atom_id res chain seq x y z
N MET A 1 -9.10 6.40 -19.58
CA MET A 1 -8.38 7.27 -18.64
C MET A 1 -6.91 6.93 -18.63
N LYS A 2 -6.05 7.94 -18.62
CA LYS A 2 -4.61 7.73 -18.65
C LYS A 2 -4.11 7.26 -17.28
N ALA A 3 -3.35 6.18 -17.23
CA ALA A 3 -2.76 5.68 -16.00
C ALA A 3 -1.70 6.66 -15.48
N LYS A 4 -1.62 6.80 -14.16
CA LYS A 4 -0.59 7.60 -13.49
C LYS A 4 0.57 6.72 -13.03
N HIS A 5 1.77 7.25 -13.02
CA HIS A 5 2.91 6.56 -12.42
C HIS A 5 2.66 6.31 -10.95
N VAL A 6 3.08 5.13 -10.48
CA VAL A 6 3.02 4.77 -9.07
C VAL A 6 4.41 4.96 -8.48
N VAL A 7 4.52 5.82 -7.47
CA VAL A 7 5.80 6.16 -6.86
C VAL A 7 5.74 5.80 -5.37
N PRO A 8 6.34 4.68 -4.97
CA PRO A 8 6.39 4.32 -3.55
C PRO A 8 7.45 5.17 -2.83
N ARG A 9 7.09 5.66 -1.66
CA ARG A 9 8.06 6.30 -0.77
C ARG A 9 9.03 5.26 -0.22
N HIS A 10 10.13 5.72 0.35
CA HIS A 10 11.14 4.84 0.92
C HIS A 10 10.55 3.86 1.94
N LEU A 11 9.71 4.35 2.86
CA LEU A 11 9.06 3.49 3.85
C LEU A 11 8.13 2.48 3.20
N ALA A 12 7.40 2.86 2.15
CA ALA A 12 6.55 1.92 1.42
C ALA A 12 7.38 0.82 0.77
N GLN A 13 8.52 1.16 0.19
CA GLN A 13 9.41 0.17 -0.41
C GLN A 13 9.96 -0.79 0.64
N GLN A 14 10.33 -0.28 1.81
CA GLN A 14 10.75 -1.13 2.93
C GLN A 14 9.63 -2.06 3.38
N ASP A 15 8.40 -1.56 3.48
CA ASP A 15 7.24 -2.37 3.84
C ASP A 15 7.04 -3.52 2.86
N ILE A 16 7.17 -3.24 1.57
CA ILE A 16 7.02 -4.25 0.51
C ILE A 16 8.10 -5.32 0.65
N ASP A 17 9.35 -4.90 0.83
CA ASP A 17 10.48 -5.82 0.98
C ASP A 17 10.31 -6.72 2.20
N GLU A 18 9.87 -6.15 3.32
CA GLU A 18 9.62 -6.90 4.55
C GLU A 18 8.46 -7.87 4.41
N ALA A 19 7.38 -7.46 3.73
CA ALA A 19 6.22 -8.31 3.51
C ALA A 19 6.59 -9.53 2.66
N ILE A 20 7.36 -9.34 1.61
CA ILE A 20 7.83 -10.42 0.74
C ILE A 20 8.71 -11.38 1.53
N ARG A 21 9.64 -10.85 2.34
CA ARG A 21 10.52 -11.66 3.16
C ARG A 21 9.74 -12.46 4.21
N HIS A 22 8.80 -11.82 4.88
CA HIS A 22 7.96 -12.46 5.90
C HIS A 22 7.18 -13.63 5.32
N ASP A 23 6.49 -13.43 4.20
CA ASP A 23 5.70 -14.49 3.59
C ASP A 23 6.57 -15.63 3.08
N SER A 24 7.74 -15.33 2.55
CA SER A 24 8.70 -16.33 2.11
C SER A 24 9.21 -17.18 3.27
N GLU A 25 9.48 -16.57 4.43
CA GLU A 25 9.98 -17.26 5.60
C GLU A 25 8.90 -18.09 6.31
N VAL A 26 7.70 -17.53 6.48
CA VAL A 26 6.60 -18.17 7.21
C VAL A 26 6.11 -19.40 6.47
N ASP A 27 5.91 -19.30 5.16
CA ASP A 27 5.41 -20.41 4.35
C ASP A 27 6.53 -21.28 3.79
N ALA A 28 7.79 -20.85 3.97
CA ALA A 28 8.96 -21.51 3.39
C ALA A 28 8.76 -21.78 1.90
N SER A 29 8.11 -20.85 1.20
CA SER A 29 7.66 -21.02 -0.17
C SER A 29 7.95 -19.80 -1.00
N ALA A 30 8.66 -19.97 -2.10
CA ALA A 30 8.84 -18.93 -3.09
C ALA A 30 7.51 -18.57 -3.77
N GLU A 31 6.55 -19.52 -3.81
CA GLU A 31 5.24 -19.29 -4.39
C GLU A 31 4.42 -18.28 -3.59
N ALA A 32 4.51 -18.32 -2.25
CA ALA A 32 3.82 -17.35 -1.40
C ALA A 32 4.34 -15.94 -1.65
N ALA A 33 5.65 -15.78 -1.73
CA ALA A 33 6.26 -14.49 -2.03
C ALA A 33 5.85 -13.98 -3.42
N GLN A 34 5.86 -14.87 -4.42
CA GLN A 34 5.44 -14.52 -5.78
C GLN A 34 3.98 -14.13 -5.83
N GLY A 35 3.12 -14.86 -5.11
CA GLY A 35 1.69 -14.54 -5.04
C GLY A 35 1.43 -13.17 -4.44
N LEU A 36 2.17 -12.80 -3.39
CA LEU A 36 2.07 -11.48 -2.78
C LEU A 36 2.50 -10.39 -3.76
N MET A 37 3.61 -10.60 -4.47
CA MET A 37 4.09 -9.65 -5.48
C MET A 37 3.06 -9.45 -6.58
N ASP A 38 2.46 -10.54 -7.08
CA ASP A 38 1.44 -10.47 -8.13
C ASP A 38 0.20 -9.72 -7.66
N ASP A 39 -0.25 -9.98 -6.42
CA ASP A 39 -1.41 -9.31 -5.84
C ASP A 39 -1.13 -7.81 -5.66
N LEU A 40 0.05 -7.48 -5.19
CA LEU A 40 0.48 -6.09 -5.02
C LEU A 40 0.53 -5.36 -6.37
N GLU A 41 1.12 -5.98 -7.38
CA GLU A 41 1.19 -5.40 -8.73
C GLU A 41 -0.19 -5.13 -9.32
N ARG A 42 -1.12 -6.08 -9.16
CA ARG A 42 -2.51 -5.90 -9.62
C ARG A 42 -3.18 -4.74 -8.91
N SER A 43 -2.97 -4.63 -7.59
CA SER A 43 -3.57 -3.55 -6.79
C SER A 43 -3.00 -2.19 -7.18
N LEU A 44 -1.69 -2.09 -7.36
CA LEU A 44 -1.05 -0.84 -7.77
C LEU A 44 -1.47 -0.45 -9.20
N PHE A 45 -1.59 -1.41 -10.09
CA PHE A 45 -2.09 -1.18 -11.44
C PHE A 45 -3.52 -0.63 -11.39
N HIS A 46 -4.39 -1.22 -10.57
CA HIS A 46 -5.76 -0.75 -10.40
C HIS A 46 -5.80 0.69 -9.87
N ILE A 47 -5.01 0.99 -8.85
CA ILE A 47 -4.92 2.33 -8.27
C ILE A 47 -4.44 3.34 -9.33
N SER A 48 -3.47 2.97 -10.15
CA SER A 48 -2.93 3.86 -11.18
C SER A 48 -3.99 4.30 -12.18
N ARG A 49 -4.97 3.43 -12.46
CA ARG A 49 -6.03 3.69 -13.42
C ARG A 49 -7.31 4.22 -12.76
N HIS A 50 -7.55 3.87 -11.50
CA HIS A 50 -8.77 4.22 -10.77
C HIS A 50 -8.42 4.70 -9.35
N PRO A 51 -7.73 5.83 -9.22
CA PRO A 51 -7.21 6.26 -7.91
C PRO A 51 -8.28 6.62 -6.90
N VAL A 52 -9.52 6.91 -7.35
CA VAL A 52 -10.61 7.24 -6.43
C VAL A 52 -11.24 6.02 -5.74
N THR A 53 -10.82 4.81 -6.11
CA THR A 53 -11.43 3.56 -5.61
C THR A 53 -11.18 3.33 -4.11
N GLY A 54 -10.05 3.80 -3.58
CA GLY A 54 -9.68 3.56 -2.19
C GLY A 54 -10.61 4.23 -1.20
N SER A 55 -10.62 3.70 0.03
CA SER A 55 -11.38 4.26 1.15
C SER A 55 -10.68 5.49 1.71
N ASN A 56 -11.45 6.49 2.11
CA ASN A 56 -10.93 7.69 2.79
C ASN A 56 -11.05 7.61 4.32
N ARG A 57 -11.31 6.43 4.86
CA ARG A 57 -11.51 6.21 6.29
C ARG A 57 -10.37 6.79 7.13
N TYR A 58 -9.14 6.47 6.76
CA TYR A 58 -7.96 6.92 7.52
C TYR A 58 -7.63 8.39 7.29
N ALA A 59 -8.10 8.99 6.20
CA ALA A 59 -7.97 10.43 6.00
C ALA A 59 -8.68 11.19 7.11
N HIS A 60 -9.88 10.75 7.49
CA HIS A 60 -10.65 11.35 8.56
C HIS A 60 -10.05 11.05 9.93
N GLU A 61 -9.77 9.78 10.21
CA GLU A 61 -9.25 9.37 11.52
C GLU A 61 -7.91 10.03 11.87
N LEU A 62 -7.04 10.18 10.88
CA LEU A 62 -5.67 10.67 11.07
C LEU A 62 -5.49 12.13 10.70
N ASN A 63 -6.56 12.78 10.23
CA ASN A 63 -6.51 14.15 9.73
C ASN A 63 -5.44 14.33 8.65
N LEU A 64 -5.43 13.41 7.67
CA LEU A 64 -4.52 13.41 6.53
C LEU A 64 -5.34 13.52 5.24
N PRO A 65 -5.65 14.76 4.80
CA PRO A 65 -6.52 14.98 3.64
C PRO A 65 -5.98 14.28 2.39
N GLY A 66 -6.88 13.62 1.66
CA GLY A 66 -6.53 12.94 0.42
C GLY A 66 -5.99 11.53 0.59
N LEU A 67 -5.71 11.10 1.81
CA LEU A 67 -5.20 9.74 2.05
C LEU A 67 -6.27 8.71 1.73
N LYS A 68 -5.89 7.69 0.96
CA LYS A 68 -6.75 6.57 0.63
C LYS A 68 -6.07 5.27 1.01
N SER A 69 -6.88 4.25 1.25
CA SER A 69 -6.39 2.90 1.53
C SER A 69 -7.14 1.89 0.68
N LEU A 70 -6.41 0.89 0.17
CA LEU A 70 -6.99 -0.18 -0.62
C LEU A 70 -6.42 -1.51 -0.14
N PRO A 71 -7.29 -2.47 0.28
CA PRO A 71 -6.80 -3.78 0.68
C PRO A 71 -6.38 -4.59 -0.54
N LEU A 72 -5.35 -5.43 -0.39
CA LEU A 72 -5.02 -6.43 -1.38
C LEU A 72 -6.13 -7.48 -1.45
N THR A 73 -6.26 -8.15 -2.58
CA THR A 73 -7.33 -9.11 -2.80
C THR A 73 -7.13 -10.42 -2.04
N ARG A 74 -5.90 -10.92 -1.99
CA ARG A 74 -5.58 -12.23 -1.42
C ARG A 74 -4.78 -12.20 -0.13
N TYR A 75 -4.03 -11.13 0.11
CA TYR A 75 -3.13 -11.03 1.23
C TYR A 75 -3.58 -9.92 2.18
N PRO A 76 -3.36 -10.06 3.49
CA PRO A 76 -3.93 -9.14 4.49
C PRO A 76 -3.13 -7.85 4.64
N TYR A 77 -2.86 -7.18 3.53
CA TYR A 77 -2.14 -5.91 3.51
C TYR A 77 -3.00 -4.81 2.95
N LEU A 78 -2.74 -3.58 3.40
CA LEU A 78 -3.40 -2.36 2.92
C LEU A 78 -2.36 -1.46 2.25
N VAL A 79 -2.70 -0.95 1.08
CA VAL A 79 -1.89 0.06 0.38
C VAL A 79 -2.43 1.42 0.74
N PHE A 80 -1.59 2.28 1.33
CA PHE A 80 -1.94 3.66 1.67
C PHE A 80 -1.32 4.60 0.64
N TYR A 81 -2.14 5.44 0.02
CA TYR A 81 -1.68 6.30 -1.06
C TYR A 81 -2.42 7.63 -1.10
N VAL A 82 -1.80 8.60 -1.76
CA VAL A 82 -2.42 9.90 -2.08
C VAL A 82 -2.30 10.11 -3.59
N GLU A 83 -3.39 10.48 -4.22
CA GLU A 83 -3.36 10.84 -5.63
C GLU A 83 -2.78 12.25 -5.79
N ARG A 84 -1.71 12.36 -6.59
CA ARG A 84 -1.13 13.64 -6.97
C ARG A 84 -1.50 13.98 -8.42
N PRO A 85 -1.30 15.22 -8.87
CA PRO A 85 -1.65 15.58 -10.25
C PRO A 85 -0.98 14.72 -11.32
N ASP A 86 0.25 14.29 -11.09
CA ASP A 86 1.05 13.57 -12.08
C ASP A 86 1.45 12.14 -11.67
N HIS A 87 1.13 11.72 -10.44
CA HIS A 87 1.52 10.39 -9.97
C HIS A 87 0.66 9.94 -8.79
N ILE A 88 0.80 8.67 -8.44
CA ILE A 88 0.24 8.09 -7.23
C ILE A 88 1.36 7.99 -6.20
N ASP A 89 1.20 8.68 -5.08
CA ASP A 89 2.17 8.76 -4.00
C ASP A 89 1.84 7.66 -2.98
N VAL A 90 2.56 6.54 -3.02
CA VAL A 90 2.32 5.42 -2.10
C VAL A 90 3.11 5.66 -0.81
N TRP A 91 2.41 5.79 0.30
CA TRP A 91 2.99 6.13 1.60
C TRP A 91 3.45 4.90 2.37
N ARG A 92 2.60 3.88 2.46
CA ARG A 92 2.88 2.67 3.23
C ARG A 92 2.16 1.47 2.60
N VAL A 93 2.68 0.28 2.89
CA VAL A 93 1.99 -0.99 2.63
C VAL A 93 2.05 -1.76 3.96
N LEU A 94 0.93 -1.82 4.68
CA LEU A 94 0.91 -2.32 6.04
C LEU A 94 -0.04 -3.50 6.19
N HIS A 95 0.37 -4.47 7.01
CA HIS A 95 -0.50 -5.58 7.40
C HIS A 95 -1.72 -5.02 8.14
N GLY A 96 -2.91 -5.56 7.85
CA GLY A 96 -4.15 -5.06 8.42
C GLY A 96 -4.26 -5.19 9.94
N GLN A 97 -3.42 -6.01 10.57
CA GLN A 97 -3.39 -6.17 12.03
C GLN A 97 -2.41 -5.22 12.73
N ARG A 98 -1.66 -4.42 11.96
CA ARG A 98 -0.76 -3.42 12.56
C ARG A 98 -1.57 -2.31 13.23
N ASP A 99 -0.93 -1.60 14.16
CA ASP A 99 -1.46 -0.36 14.68
C ASP A 99 -1.32 0.73 13.60
N ILE A 100 -2.32 0.78 12.73
CA ILE A 100 -2.28 1.66 11.56
C ILE A 100 -2.05 3.11 11.93
N PRO A 101 -2.75 3.70 12.94
CA PRO A 101 -2.49 5.09 13.29
C PRO A 101 -1.04 5.37 13.68
N ALA A 102 -0.41 4.49 14.46
CA ALA A 102 0.98 4.66 14.88
C ALA A 102 1.94 4.59 13.70
N TRP A 103 1.75 3.61 12.81
CA TRP A 103 2.61 3.43 11.64
C TRP A 103 2.45 4.54 10.62
N MET A 104 1.23 5.06 10.45
CA MET A 104 0.97 6.16 9.52
C MET A 104 1.51 7.50 10.03
N ARG A 105 1.58 7.70 11.34
CA ARG A 105 2.20 8.91 11.89
C ARG A 105 3.67 9.01 11.51
N GLU A 106 4.37 7.89 11.49
CA GLU A 106 5.75 7.83 11.05
C GLU A 106 5.86 8.29 9.58
N ALA A 107 5.00 7.79 8.71
CA ALA A 107 4.98 8.17 7.30
C ALA A 107 4.64 9.66 7.12
N ALA A 108 3.69 10.18 7.89
CA ALA A 108 3.27 11.57 7.79
C ALA A 108 4.35 12.53 8.30
N GLY A 109 5.20 12.09 9.23
CA GLY A 109 6.31 12.88 9.75
C GLY A 109 7.58 12.83 8.90
N ALA A 110 7.59 12.02 7.88
CA ALA A 110 8.78 11.81 7.05
C ALA A 110 8.93 12.87 5.96
#